data_c8e884f96056df75ac0d309e8d62b983
#
_entry.id   c8e884f96056df75ac0d309e8d62b983
#
_cell.length_a   1.000
_cell.length_b   1.000
_cell.length_c   1.000
_cell.angle_alpha   90.00
_cell.angle_beta   90.00
_cell.angle_gamma   90.00
#
_symmetry.space_group_name_H-M   'P 1'
#
loop_
_entity.id
_entity.type
_entity.pdbx_description
1 polymer ?
#
loop_
_entity_poly.entity_id
_entity_poly.type
_entity_poly.pdbx_seq_one_letter_code
_entity_poly.pdbx_strand_id
1 'polypeptide(L)'
;MAVVYLRKSDGMLEELGRTEVILNSLDPAWIEKISLAYHFETVQHLVFHVYDVDTKFHNVPVKTLKLKDQEFLGEASCVLSEITKQSQSLTMSLHNKNLQVGLRDLGTLTVRAEESVASRTAVEIIFRCSQLENKDMFSKSDPFLRISRVVESGGSLPICKTEVINNNLNPSWMPLCLSMQQLGSKENPLVIECFDFDTSGNHALMGKLQKSVADLEKLHKERNGANFTLPASHHGHEKVLKSQLFVDQFCEKQQYSFLDYISSGFELTFMVAVDFTASNGNPRNPDSLHYIDPSGRYNSYQQAIMEVGEVIQFYDSDRRFTAWGFGGRTYDGTVSHCFNLNGSPDGYEVEGVEGIMAAYAGALHNVSLAGPTLFGQVINRAAQIAGQSLSYNHCKYHILLIITDGVLTDQQETMDALVRASDLPLSILIVGVGGADFTQMENLDADHGIRLESSTGRVATRDIVQFVPMREVNRGSISVVQALLEELPGQFLTYMRTRDIKPRTHTPP
;
A
#
# COMPACT_ATOMS: atom_id res chain seq x y z
N MET A 1 -30.88 -8.29 -18.13
CA MET A 1 -30.43 -7.27 -17.19
C MET A 1 -29.50 -7.92 -16.17
N ALA A 2 -28.38 -7.29 -15.79
CA ALA A 2 -27.55 -7.72 -14.70
C ALA A 2 -27.63 -6.74 -13.51
N VAL A 3 -27.51 -7.28 -12.29
CA VAL A 3 -27.45 -6.51 -11.04
C VAL A 3 -26.15 -6.86 -10.33
N VAL A 4 -25.41 -5.85 -9.90
CA VAL A 4 -24.11 -6.01 -9.23
C VAL A 4 -24.26 -5.72 -7.74
N TYR A 5 -23.73 -6.62 -6.94
CA TYR A 5 -23.73 -6.52 -5.48
C TYR A 5 -22.32 -6.60 -4.91
N LEU A 6 -22.10 -5.91 -3.80
CA LEU A 6 -20.97 -6.12 -2.90
C LEU A 6 -21.43 -7.02 -1.75
N ARG A 7 -20.71 -8.11 -1.49
CA ARG A 7 -20.97 -8.97 -0.32
C ARG A 7 -20.23 -8.40 0.88
N LYS A 8 -20.96 -8.04 1.91
CA LYS A 8 -20.42 -7.57 3.20
C LYS A 8 -19.88 -8.71 4.06
N SER A 9 -19.12 -8.37 5.10
CA SER A 9 -18.57 -9.32 6.07
C SER A 9 -19.64 -10.15 6.81
N ASP A 10 -20.84 -9.60 6.98
CA ASP A 10 -22.01 -10.31 7.55
C ASP A 10 -22.72 -11.24 6.54
N GLY A 11 -22.20 -11.31 5.30
CA GLY A 11 -22.77 -12.10 4.20
C GLY A 11 -23.93 -11.42 3.46
N MET A 12 -24.37 -10.24 3.89
CA MET A 12 -25.42 -9.48 3.21
C MET A 12 -24.92 -8.92 1.88
N LEU A 13 -25.83 -8.84 0.90
CA LEU A 13 -25.57 -8.25 -0.41
C LEU A 13 -26.06 -6.80 -0.43
N GLU A 14 -25.14 -5.88 -0.70
CA GLU A 14 -25.44 -4.49 -0.97
C GLU A 14 -25.46 -4.24 -2.47
N GLU A 15 -26.60 -3.77 -2.99
CA GLU A 15 -26.75 -3.46 -4.42
C GLU A 15 -25.91 -2.23 -4.79
N LEU A 16 -24.94 -2.41 -5.71
CA LEU A 16 -24.12 -1.33 -6.26
C LEU A 16 -24.79 -0.66 -7.46
N GLY A 17 -25.50 -1.43 -8.26
CA GLY A 17 -26.19 -0.90 -9.43
C GLY A 17 -26.73 -1.99 -10.36
N ARG A 18 -27.42 -1.54 -11.41
CA ARG A 18 -28.07 -2.38 -12.43
C ARG A 18 -27.69 -1.92 -13.81
N THR A 19 -27.58 -2.87 -14.73
CA THR A 19 -27.45 -2.55 -16.16
C THR A 19 -28.82 -2.24 -16.76
N GLU A 20 -28.82 -1.69 -17.98
CA GLU A 20 -29.99 -1.56 -18.79
C GLU A 20 -30.57 -2.93 -19.19
N VAL A 21 -31.81 -2.94 -19.64
CA VAL A 21 -32.47 -4.12 -20.21
C VAL A 21 -32.17 -4.18 -21.70
N ILE A 22 -31.55 -5.27 -22.17
CA ILE A 22 -31.37 -5.56 -23.59
C ILE A 22 -32.52 -6.46 -24.06
N LEU A 23 -33.24 -6.04 -25.10
CA LEU A 23 -34.43 -6.73 -25.60
C LEU A 23 -34.05 -7.89 -26.53
N ASN A 24 -34.68 -9.05 -26.35
CA ASN A 24 -34.62 -10.20 -27.25
C ASN A 24 -33.18 -10.65 -27.59
N SER A 25 -32.30 -10.67 -26.61
CA SER A 25 -30.91 -11.11 -26.79
C SER A 25 -30.57 -12.26 -25.87
N LEU A 26 -30.00 -13.33 -26.43
CA LEU A 26 -29.39 -14.42 -25.68
C LEU A 26 -27.91 -14.17 -25.40
N ASP A 27 -27.34 -13.13 -26.02
CA ASP A 27 -25.95 -12.68 -25.80
C ASP A 27 -25.97 -11.14 -25.61
N PRO A 28 -26.47 -10.66 -24.44
CA PRO A 28 -26.60 -9.22 -24.18
C PRO A 28 -25.26 -8.58 -23.90
N ALA A 29 -24.96 -7.46 -24.57
CA ALA A 29 -23.81 -6.59 -24.29
C ALA A 29 -24.30 -5.28 -23.64
N TRP A 30 -24.08 -5.11 -22.36
CA TRP A 30 -24.47 -3.94 -21.60
C TRP A 30 -23.46 -2.80 -21.74
N ILE A 31 -23.94 -1.55 -21.76
CA ILE A 31 -23.14 -0.34 -21.88
C ILE A 31 -23.05 0.40 -20.54
N GLU A 32 -24.07 0.24 -19.69
CA GLU A 32 -24.12 0.91 -18.38
C GLU A 32 -22.93 0.54 -17.52
N LYS A 33 -22.24 1.55 -16.97
CA LYS A 33 -21.07 1.40 -16.11
C LYS A 33 -21.47 1.59 -14.64
N ILE A 34 -21.11 0.63 -13.81
CA ILE A 34 -21.35 0.67 -12.37
C ILE A 34 -20.04 1.04 -11.68
N SER A 35 -20.03 2.21 -11.00
CA SER A 35 -18.84 2.71 -10.30
C SER A 35 -18.79 2.22 -8.88
N LEU A 36 -17.59 1.80 -8.43
CA LEU A 36 -17.33 1.45 -7.05
C LEU A 36 -15.91 1.93 -6.64
N ALA A 37 -15.70 2.16 -5.34
CA ALA A 37 -14.38 2.46 -4.83
C ALA A 37 -13.53 1.18 -4.78
N TYR A 38 -12.29 1.27 -5.24
CA TYR A 38 -11.32 0.20 -5.10
C TYR A 38 -10.53 0.41 -3.81
N HIS A 39 -10.49 -0.61 -2.94
CA HIS A 39 -9.74 -0.65 -1.70
C HIS A 39 -8.76 -1.81 -1.76
N PHE A 40 -7.46 -1.50 -1.88
CA PHE A 40 -6.40 -2.51 -1.96
C PHE A 40 -6.35 -3.38 -0.69
N GLU A 41 -6.54 -2.75 0.45
CA GLU A 41 -6.43 -3.33 1.79
C GLU A 41 -7.62 -4.23 2.19
N THR A 42 -8.60 -4.40 1.29
CA THR A 42 -9.78 -5.24 1.57
C THR A 42 -10.13 -6.17 0.42
N VAL A 43 -10.56 -7.38 0.75
CA VAL A 43 -11.10 -8.32 -0.24
C VAL A 43 -12.53 -7.93 -0.59
N GLN A 44 -12.74 -7.32 -1.76
CA GLN A 44 -14.04 -6.87 -2.22
C GLN A 44 -14.73 -7.98 -3.05
N HIS A 45 -15.65 -8.72 -2.43
CA HIS A 45 -16.41 -9.79 -3.08
C HIS A 45 -17.59 -9.21 -3.88
N LEU A 46 -17.56 -9.38 -5.20
CA LEU A 46 -18.65 -9.00 -6.10
C LEU A 46 -19.53 -10.20 -6.42
N VAL A 47 -20.84 -9.97 -6.47
CA VAL A 47 -21.83 -10.94 -6.88
C VAL A 47 -22.68 -10.32 -7.99
N PHE A 48 -22.85 -11.07 -9.06
CA PHE A 48 -23.60 -10.65 -10.23
C PHE A 48 -24.82 -11.53 -10.39
N HIS A 49 -26.01 -10.94 -10.39
CA HIS A 49 -27.27 -11.65 -10.68
C HIS A 49 -27.77 -11.26 -12.07
N VAL A 50 -28.09 -12.24 -12.89
CA VAL A 50 -28.65 -12.02 -14.23
C VAL A 50 -30.13 -12.40 -14.23
N TYR A 51 -30.95 -11.49 -14.80
CA TYR A 51 -32.40 -11.64 -14.85
C TYR A 51 -32.91 -11.52 -16.29
N ASP A 52 -33.90 -12.37 -16.66
CA ASP A 52 -34.80 -12.10 -17.77
C ASP A 52 -35.92 -11.16 -17.29
N VAL A 53 -36.17 -10.10 -18.05
CA VAL A 53 -37.15 -9.07 -17.70
C VAL A 53 -38.34 -9.21 -18.62
N ASP A 54 -39.49 -9.59 -18.08
CA ASP A 54 -40.73 -9.73 -18.80
C ASP A 54 -41.10 -8.48 -19.64
N THR A 55 -41.62 -8.68 -20.85
CA THR A 55 -41.98 -7.62 -21.80
C THR A 55 -42.88 -6.53 -21.22
N LYS A 56 -43.77 -6.89 -20.31
CA LYS A 56 -44.65 -5.93 -19.59
C LYS A 56 -43.91 -4.90 -18.76
N PHE A 57 -42.64 -5.13 -18.44
CA PHE A 57 -41.80 -4.26 -17.63
C PHE A 57 -40.75 -3.48 -18.43
N HIS A 58 -40.68 -3.65 -19.78
CA HIS A 58 -39.63 -3.05 -20.59
C HIS A 58 -39.60 -1.51 -20.53
N ASN A 59 -40.75 -0.88 -20.26
CA ASN A 59 -40.88 0.59 -20.13
C ASN A 59 -40.75 1.09 -18.69
N VAL A 60 -40.47 0.20 -17.73
CA VAL A 60 -40.30 0.56 -16.31
C VAL A 60 -38.85 0.97 -16.09
N PRO A 61 -38.57 2.09 -15.41
CA PRO A 61 -37.20 2.47 -15.08
C PRO A 61 -36.49 1.35 -14.30
N VAL A 62 -35.30 0.95 -14.74
CA VAL A 62 -34.53 -0.20 -14.20
C VAL A 62 -34.38 -0.14 -12.68
N LYS A 63 -34.14 1.06 -12.12
CA LYS A 63 -34.01 1.29 -10.68
C LYS A 63 -35.26 0.96 -9.87
N THR A 64 -36.45 0.99 -10.49
CA THR A 64 -37.74 0.74 -9.83
C THR A 64 -38.27 -0.67 -10.07
N LEU A 65 -37.60 -1.46 -10.93
CA LEU A 65 -37.96 -2.86 -11.16
C LEU A 65 -37.87 -3.70 -9.89
N LYS A 66 -38.93 -4.43 -9.58
CA LYS A 66 -38.92 -5.40 -8.47
C LYS A 66 -38.31 -6.70 -8.97
N LEU A 67 -37.11 -7.02 -8.49
CA LEU A 67 -36.35 -8.19 -8.94
C LEU A 67 -37.07 -9.52 -8.64
N LYS A 68 -37.87 -9.58 -7.59
CA LYS A 68 -38.70 -10.75 -7.26
C LYS A 68 -39.80 -11.09 -8.31
N ASP A 69 -40.16 -10.11 -9.15
CA ASP A 69 -41.17 -10.26 -10.21
C ASP A 69 -40.50 -10.59 -11.56
N GLN A 70 -39.17 -10.79 -11.61
CA GLN A 70 -38.38 -11.13 -12.78
C GLN A 70 -37.84 -12.56 -12.69
N GLU A 71 -37.59 -13.18 -13.85
CA GLU A 71 -37.00 -14.52 -13.88
C GLU A 71 -35.49 -14.47 -13.62
N PHE A 72 -35.07 -15.12 -12.54
CA PHE A 72 -33.65 -15.23 -12.20
C PHE A 72 -32.97 -16.30 -13.06
N LEU A 73 -32.04 -15.90 -13.92
CA LEU A 73 -31.30 -16.78 -14.81
C LEU A 73 -30.10 -17.45 -14.11
N GLY A 74 -29.33 -16.69 -13.35
CA GLY A 74 -28.17 -17.22 -12.64
C GLY A 74 -27.33 -16.14 -11.98
N GLU A 75 -26.37 -16.62 -11.17
CA GLU A 75 -25.40 -15.80 -10.47
C GLU A 75 -23.96 -16.17 -10.85
N ALA A 76 -23.05 -15.20 -10.81
CA ALA A 76 -21.61 -15.39 -10.80
C ALA A 76 -21.00 -14.55 -9.70
N SER A 77 -19.84 -14.93 -9.18
CA SER A 77 -19.14 -14.17 -8.15
C SER A 77 -17.62 -14.23 -8.36
N CYS A 78 -16.94 -13.15 -7.98
CA CYS A 78 -15.49 -13.02 -8.00
C CYS A 78 -15.02 -11.99 -6.98
N VAL A 79 -13.71 -11.87 -6.82
CA VAL A 79 -13.11 -10.76 -6.10
C VAL A 79 -12.72 -9.66 -7.10
N LEU A 80 -12.91 -8.39 -6.72
CA LEU A 80 -12.60 -7.26 -7.60
C LEU A 80 -11.15 -7.29 -8.11
N SER A 81 -10.20 -7.67 -7.26
CA SER A 81 -8.78 -7.82 -7.64
C SER A 81 -8.53 -8.88 -8.72
N GLU A 82 -9.38 -9.91 -8.84
CA GLU A 82 -9.28 -10.88 -9.94
C GLU A 82 -9.61 -10.26 -11.29
N ILE A 83 -10.58 -9.34 -11.34
CA ILE A 83 -10.91 -8.62 -12.57
C ILE A 83 -9.76 -7.69 -12.95
N THR A 84 -9.22 -6.96 -11.98
CA THR A 84 -8.15 -5.98 -12.25
C THR A 84 -6.84 -6.63 -12.69
N LYS A 85 -6.54 -7.84 -12.20
CA LYS A 85 -5.32 -8.61 -12.53
C LYS A 85 -5.36 -9.19 -13.96
N GLN A 86 -6.52 -9.62 -14.45
CA GLN A 86 -6.66 -10.30 -15.74
C GLN A 86 -6.88 -9.32 -16.92
N SER A 87 -5.96 -8.38 -17.12
CA SER A 87 -6.11 -7.36 -18.17
C SER A 87 -7.45 -6.63 -18.09
N GLN A 88 -7.93 -6.43 -16.88
CA GLN A 88 -9.20 -5.75 -16.57
C GLN A 88 -10.46 -6.46 -17.10
N SER A 89 -10.39 -7.76 -17.40
CA SER A 89 -11.51 -8.55 -17.91
C SER A 89 -11.51 -9.96 -17.30
N LEU A 90 -12.66 -10.42 -16.81
CA LEU A 90 -12.88 -11.75 -16.25
C LEU A 90 -14.14 -12.37 -16.79
N THR A 91 -14.06 -13.63 -17.26
CA THR A 91 -15.21 -14.42 -17.73
C THR A 91 -15.51 -15.53 -16.72
N MET A 92 -16.77 -15.64 -16.31
CA MET A 92 -17.24 -16.57 -15.28
C MET A 92 -18.46 -17.32 -15.78
N SER A 93 -18.63 -18.59 -15.39
CA SER A 93 -19.84 -19.35 -15.63
C SER A 93 -20.97 -18.91 -14.69
N LEU A 94 -22.19 -18.84 -15.23
CA LEU A 94 -23.38 -18.58 -14.44
C LEU A 94 -23.86 -19.87 -13.73
N HIS A 95 -24.25 -19.73 -12.48
CA HIS A 95 -24.78 -20.81 -11.65
C HIS A 95 -26.17 -20.47 -11.13
N ASN A 96 -27.06 -21.45 -11.03
CA ASN A 96 -28.37 -21.26 -10.42
C ASN A 96 -28.65 -22.43 -9.44
N LYS A 97 -28.62 -22.13 -8.13
CA LYS A 97 -28.79 -23.10 -7.06
C LYS A 97 -30.17 -23.76 -7.03
N ASN A 98 -31.15 -23.14 -7.69
CA ASN A 98 -32.53 -23.65 -7.78
C ASN A 98 -32.72 -24.69 -8.91
N LEU A 99 -31.74 -24.82 -9.80
CA LEU A 99 -31.76 -25.85 -10.86
C LEU A 99 -30.94 -27.06 -10.42
N GLN A 100 -31.47 -28.24 -10.59
CA GLN A 100 -30.78 -29.49 -10.22
C GLN A 100 -29.38 -29.57 -10.84
N VAL A 101 -28.41 -29.92 -10.03
CA VAL A 101 -27.00 -30.02 -10.42
C VAL A 101 -26.85 -30.97 -11.60
N GLY A 102 -26.35 -30.49 -12.72
CA GLY A 102 -25.70 -31.32 -13.74
C GLY A 102 -26.23 -31.30 -15.16
N LEU A 103 -27.19 -30.45 -15.57
CA LEU A 103 -27.83 -30.60 -16.90
C LEU A 103 -28.01 -29.34 -17.76
N ARG A 104 -27.64 -28.11 -17.36
CA ARG A 104 -27.72 -26.96 -18.25
C ARG A 104 -26.53 -26.03 -18.06
N ASP A 105 -25.82 -25.80 -19.16
CA ASP A 105 -24.95 -24.64 -19.30
C ASP A 105 -25.86 -23.39 -19.31
N LEU A 106 -25.70 -22.55 -18.28
CA LEU A 106 -26.46 -21.31 -18.14
C LEU A 106 -25.79 -20.12 -18.86
N GLY A 107 -24.67 -20.41 -19.55
CA GLY A 107 -23.85 -19.40 -20.20
C GLY A 107 -22.81 -18.78 -19.29
N THR A 108 -22.12 -17.79 -19.82
CA THR A 108 -21.02 -17.08 -19.16
C THR A 108 -21.31 -15.59 -19.04
N LEU A 109 -20.73 -14.98 -17.99
CA LEU A 109 -20.72 -13.53 -17.79
C LEU A 109 -19.29 -13.02 -17.91
N THR A 110 -19.04 -12.10 -18.83
CA THR A 110 -17.76 -11.40 -18.95
C THR A 110 -17.90 -10.00 -18.34
N VAL A 111 -17.07 -9.71 -17.34
CA VAL A 111 -17.02 -8.42 -16.66
C VAL A 111 -15.71 -7.73 -16.98
N ARG A 112 -15.77 -6.42 -17.27
CA ARG A 112 -14.59 -5.58 -17.46
C ARG A 112 -14.55 -4.48 -16.42
N ALA A 113 -13.37 -4.22 -15.87
CA ALA A 113 -13.12 -3.10 -14.97
C ALA A 113 -12.26 -2.05 -15.68
N GLU A 114 -12.55 -0.80 -15.41
CA GLU A 114 -11.81 0.36 -15.92
C GLU A 114 -11.57 1.31 -14.75
N GLU A 115 -10.32 1.71 -14.54
CA GLU A 115 -10.01 2.72 -13.54
C GLU A 115 -10.41 4.11 -14.05
N SER A 116 -11.27 4.80 -13.27
CA SER A 116 -11.65 6.17 -13.56
C SER A 116 -10.67 7.13 -12.87
N VAL A 117 -9.74 7.70 -13.63
CA VAL A 117 -8.80 8.71 -13.15
C VAL A 117 -9.04 10.03 -13.84
N ALA A 118 -9.07 11.13 -13.06
CA ALA A 118 -9.30 12.46 -13.58
C ALA A 118 -8.14 12.96 -14.46
N SER A 119 -6.91 12.52 -14.19
CA SER A 119 -5.72 12.80 -14.99
C SER A 119 -4.61 11.79 -14.71
N ARG A 120 -3.95 11.33 -15.77
CA ARG A 120 -2.75 10.47 -15.70
C ARG A 120 -1.46 11.28 -15.85
N THR A 121 -1.51 12.59 -15.70
CA THR A 121 -0.35 13.47 -15.78
C THR A 121 0.11 13.86 -14.39
N ALA A 122 1.40 13.87 -14.17
CA ALA A 122 2.07 14.40 -12.99
C ALA A 122 3.18 15.34 -13.40
N VAL A 123 3.56 16.25 -12.49
CA VAL A 123 4.75 17.07 -12.62
C VAL A 123 5.79 16.61 -11.62
N GLU A 124 7.01 16.40 -12.10
CA GLU A 124 8.18 16.13 -11.28
C GLU A 124 8.99 17.41 -11.16
N ILE A 125 9.21 17.85 -9.93
CA ILE A 125 9.84 19.13 -9.62
C ILE A 125 10.97 18.93 -8.63
N ILE A 126 12.14 19.50 -8.89
CA ILE A 126 13.22 19.66 -7.91
C ILE A 126 13.24 21.10 -7.46
N PHE A 127 13.02 21.31 -6.17
CA PHE A 127 13.11 22.61 -5.54
C PHE A 127 14.48 22.79 -4.88
N ARG A 128 14.97 24.03 -4.93
CA ARG A 128 16.13 24.50 -4.18
C ARG A 128 15.85 25.87 -3.59
N CYS A 129 16.32 26.13 -2.38
CA CYS A 129 16.30 27.48 -1.81
C CYS A 129 17.69 28.06 -1.71
N SER A 130 17.74 29.39 -1.64
CA SER A 130 18.95 30.14 -1.33
C SER A 130 18.69 31.23 -0.29
N GLN A 131 19.69 31.50 0.52
CA GLN A 131 19.71 32.58 1.51
C GLN A 131 18.53 32.53 2.50
N LEU A 132 18.17 31.31 2.98
CA LEU A 132 17.17 31.15 4.04
C LEU A 132 17.66 31.84 5.32
N GLU A 133 16.74 32.52 6.02
CA GLU A 133 17.06 33.14 7.32
C GLU A 133 17.23 32.04 8.37
N ASN A 134 18.31 32.09 9.17
CA ASN A 134 18.51 31.17 10.27
C ASN A 134 17.53 31.47 11.40
N LYS A 135 16.84 30.46 11.90
CA LYS A 135 15.93 30.56 13.05
C LYS A 135 16.56 30.02 14.32
N ASP A 136 17.57 29.16 14.20
CA ASP A 136 18.30 28.56 15.31
C ASP A 136 19.40 29.47 15.87
N MET A 137 19.60 29.41 17.18
CA MET A 137 20.64 30.20 17.87
C MET A 137 22.02 29.54 17.84
N PHE A 138 22.11 28.20 17.83
CA PHE A 138 23.35 27.44 18.00
C PHE A 138 23.71 26.57 16.79
N SER A 139 22.82 26.44 15.81
CA SER A 139 22.98 25.67 14.58
C SER A 139 22.46 26.46 13.39
N LYS A 140 22.51 25.88 12.19
CA LYS A 140 21.69 26.34 11.07
C LYS A 140 20.35 25.63 11.14
N SER A 141 19.32 26.30 10.62
CA SER A 141 17.98 25.76 10.50
C SER A 141 17.93 24.48 9.66
N ASP A 142 16.93 23.65 9.92
CA ASP A 142 16.64 22.35 9.28
C ASP A 142 15.43 22.48 8.35
N PRO A 143 15.58 23.07 7.13
CA PRO A 143 14.45 23.46 6.31
C PRO A 143 13.75 22.29 5.63
N PHE A 144 12.41 22.40 5.55
CA PHE A 144 11.55 21.61 4.68
C PHE A 144 10.45 22.47 4.05
N LEU A 145 9.91 22.04 2.92
CA LEU A 145 8.80 22.68 2.24
C LEU A 145 7.48 21.93 2.53
N ARG A 146 6.42 22.71 2.78
CA ARG A 146 5.04 22.23 2.75
C ARG A 146 4.33 22.88 1.57
N ILE A 147 3.72 22.07 0.71
CA ILE A 147 2.98 22.52 -0.47
C ILE A 147 1.50 22.25 -0.24
N SER A 148 0.68 23.27 -0.40
CA SER A 148 -0.76 23.21 -0.20
C SER A 148 -1.49 23.76 -1.42
N ARG A 149 -2.64 23.20 -1.76
CA ARG A 149 -3.57 23.70 -2.78
C ARG A 149 -4.55 24.67 -2.14
N VAL A 150 -4.79 25.81 -2.79
CA VAL A 150 -5.87 26.73 -2.40
C VAL A 150 -7.22 26.11 -2.83
N VAL A 151 -8.18 26.07 -1.91
CA VAL A 151 -9.54 25.56 -2.17
C VAL A 151 -10.54 26.70 -2.32
N GLU A 152 -11.63 26.48 -3.03
CA GLU A 152 -12.65 27.49 -3.34
C GLU A 152 -13.25 28.17 -2.09
N SER A 153 -13.27 27.46 -0.96
CA SER A 153 -13.70 28.02 0.33
C SER A 153 -12.73 29.04 0.94
N GLY A 154 -11.61 29.34 0.28
CA GLY A 154 -10.59 30.32 0.72
C GLY A 154 -9.53 29.75 1.69
N GLY A 155 -9.57 28.45 1.98
CA GLY A 155 -8.54 27.73 2.77
C GLY A 155 -7.44 27.16 1.89
N SER A 156 -6.43 26.53 2.52
CA SER A 156 -5.39 25.76 1.85
C SER A 156 -5.39 24.32 2.36
N LEU A 157 -5.34 23.35 1.45
CA LEU A 157 -5.26 21.93 1.74
C LEU A 157 -3.83 21.44 1.48
N PRO A 158 -3.11 20.95 2.50
CA PRO A 158 -1.78 20.38 2.29
C PRO A 158 -1.82 19.21 1.29
N ILE A 159 -0.90 19.22 0.33
CA ILE A 159 -0.75 18.17 -0.68
C ILE A 159 0.44 17.29 -0.35
N CYS A 160 1.58 17.91 -0.03
CA CYS A 160 2.80 17.19 0.31
C CYS A 160 3.75 18.04 1.15
N LYS A 161 4.76 17.41 1.72
CA LYS A 161 5.95 18.03 2.33
C LYS A 161 7.20 17.36 1.77
N THR A 162 8.32 18.10 1.74
CA THR A 162 9.63 17.54 1.40
C THR A 162 10.24 16.86 2.63
N GLU A 163 11.34 16.15 2.40
CA GLU A 163 12.25 15.76 3.47
C GLU A 163 12.86 16.98 4.18
N VAL A 164 13.32 16.76 5.40
CA VAL A 164 14.07 17.77 6.18
C VAL A 164 15.55 17.72 5.79
N ILE A 165 16.14 18.88 5.47
CA ILE A 165 17.58 18.96 5.19
C ILE A 165 18.29 19.60 6.38
N ASN A 166 19.05 18.81 7.13
CA ASN A 166 19.67 19.26 8.36
C ASN A 166 20.76 20.31 8.12
N ASN A 167 20.81 21.34 8.98
CA ASN A 167 21.87 22.36 9.07
C ASN A 167 22.20 23.08 7.75
N ASN A 168 21.19 23.42 6.92
CA ASN A 168 21.41 23.94 5.58
C ASN A 168 20.50 25.13 5.25
N LEU A 169 21.09 26.31 5.01
CA LEU A 169 20.35 27.52 4.57
C LEU A 169 20.21 27.66 3.04
N ASN A 170 20.79 26.73 2.28
CA ASN A 170 20.66 26.63 0.83
C ASN A 170 20.32 25.20 0.41
N PRO A 171 19.20 24.64 0.90
CA PRO A 171 18.83 23.24 0.66
C PRO A 171 18.43 23.00 -0.80
N SER A 172 18.68 21.77 -1.26
CA SER A 172 18.09 21.20 -2.47
C SER A 172 17.41 19.90 -2.07
N TRP A 173 16.14 19.78 -2.37
CA TRP A 173 15.33 18.60 -2.01
C TRP A 173 15.27 17.60 -3.13
N MET A 174 14.89 16.37 -2.78
CA MET A 174 14.68 15.32 -3.79
C MET A 174 13.51 15.64 -4.71
N PRO A 175 13.44 14.98 -5.90
CA PRO A 175 12.34 15.21 -6.83
C PRO A 175 10.99 14.92 -6.19
N LEU A 176 10.08 15.91 -6.22
CA LEU A 176 8.68 15.76 -5.85
C LEU A 176 7.85 15.41 -7.08
N CYS A 177 7.06 14.35 -6.99
CA CYS A 177 6.12 13.98 -8.03
C CYS A 177 4.69 14.31 -7.58
N LEU A 178 4.06 15.31 -8.20
CA LEU A 178 2.74 15.81 -7.86
C LEU A 178 1.75 15.48 -8.98
N SER A 179 0.69 14.71 -8.67
CA SER A 179 -0.32 14.39 -9.67
C SER A 179 -1.18 15.61 -10.02
N MET A 180 -1.60 15.74 -11.26
CA MET A 180 -2.53 16.79 -11.67
C MET A 180 -3.89 16.67 -10.98
N GLN A 181 -4.27 15.48 -10.52
CA GLN A 181 -5.46 15.27 -9.71
C GLN A 181 -5.35 15.97 -8.33
N GLN A 182 -4.19 15.91 -7.68
CA GLN A 182 -3.92 16.61 -6.41
C GLN A 182 -3.86 18.12 -6.61
N LEU A 183 -3.27 18.56 -7.72
CA LEU A 183 -3.08 19.97 -8.04
C LEU A 183 -4.36 20.65 -8.56
N GLY A 184 -5.26 19.89 -9.19
CA GLY A 184 -6.48 20.35 -9.85
C GLY A 184 -6.21 20.79 -11.28
N SER A 185 -5.54 21.92 -11.51
CA SER A 185 -5.10 22.39 -12.82
C SER A 185 -3.74 23.07 -12.73
N LYS A 186 -3.10 23.32 -13.89
CA LYS A 186 -1.81 24.04 -13.93
C LYS A 186 -1.92 25.49 -13.45
N GLU A 187 -3.08 26.07 -13.55
CA GLU A 187 -3.35 27.47 -13.19
C GLU A 187 -3.76 27.64 -11.72
N ASN A 188 -4.11 26.55 -11.03
CA ASN A 188 -4.52 26.63 -9.64
C ASN A 188 -3.37 27.09 -8.75
N PRO A 189 -3.62 28.06 -7.84
CA PRO A 189 -2.60 28.56 -6.96
C PRO A 189 -2.22 27.52 -5.90
N LEU A 190 -0.92 27.34 -5.73
CA LEU A 190 -0.28 26.58 -4.68
C LEU A 190 0.33 27.52 -3.66
N VAL A 191 0.20 27.23 -2.39
CA VAL A 191 0.93 27.88 -1.30
C VAL A 191 2.13 26.99 -0.96
N ILE A 192 3.33 27.55 -1.12
CA ILE A 192 4.59 26.88 -0.79
C ILE A 192 5.18 27.59 0.43
N GLU A 193 5.29 26.86 1.52
CA GLU A 193 5.80 27.35 2.80
C GLU A 193 7.10 26.62 3.15
N CYS A 194 8.11 27.39 3.53
CA CYS A 194 9.36 26.85 4.05
C CYS A 194 9.34 26.95 5.57
N PHE A 195 9.58 25.84 6.26
CA PHE A 195 9.64 25.76 7.71
C PHE A 195 11.01 25.29 8.17
N ASP A 196 11.38 25.72 9.35
CA ASP A 196 12.44 25.14 10.16
C ASP A 196 11.86 24.02 11.00
N PHE A 197 12.45 22.84 10.93
CA PHE A 197 11.95 21.65 11.61
C PHE A 197 12.26 21.70 13.10
N ASP A 198 11.27 21.39 13.93
CA ASP A 198 11.40 21.24 15.37
C ASP A 198 10.77 19.91 15.79
N THR A 199 11.48 19.11 16.58
CA THR A 199 11.04 17.81 17.09
C THR A 199 9.81 17.89 18.00
N SER A 200 9.50 19.08 18.56
CA SER A 200 8.27 19.32 19.33
C SER A 200 7.03 19.46 18.45
N GLY A 201 7.19 19.49 17.11
CA GLY A 201 6.11 19.74 16.16
C GLY A 201 5.76 21.23 15.94
N ASN A 202 6.38 22.17 16.70
CA ASN A 202 6.18 23.60 16.57
C ASN A 202 7.17 24.20 15.55
N HIS A 203 7.02 23.86 14.28
CA HIS A 203 7.91 24.30 13.21
C HIS A 203 7.83 25.82 13.00
N ALA A 204 8.98 26.50 12.89
CA ALA A 204 9.05 27.93 12.65
C ALA A 204 8.92 28.26 11.16
N LEU A 205 7.98 29.13 10.77
CA LEU A 205 7.83 29.58 9.39
C LEU A 205 9.03 30.48 8.99
N MET A 206 9.77 30.04 7.97
CA MET A 206 10.90 30.80 7.38
C MET A 206 10.44 31.70 6.24
N GLY A 207 9.36 31.34 5.56
CA GLY A 207 8.76 32.13 4.49
C GLY A 207 7.68 31.37 3.72
N LYS A 208 6.83 32.11 3.02
CA LYS A 208 5.80 31.55 2.14
C LYS A 208 5.79 32.26 0.79
N LEU A 209 5.30 31.61 -0.23
CA LEU A 209 4.99 32.20 -1.53
C LEU A 209 3.81 31.48 -2.18
N GLN A 210 3.14 32.15 -3.09
CA GLN A 210 2.03 31.57 -3.86
C GLN A 210 2.41 31.54 -5.33
N LYS A 211 2.34 30.36 -5.95
CA LYS A 211 2.66 30.11 -7.35
C LYS A 211 1.76 29.04 -7.91
N SER A 212 1.37 29.14 -9.17
CA SER A 212 0.73 28.06 -9.90
C SER A 212 1.78 27.09 -10.49
N VAL A 213 1.37 25.91 -10.95
CA VAL A 213 2.25 24.98 -11.67
C VAL A 213 2.84 25.65 -12.92
N ALA A 214 2.04 26.44 -13.62
CA ALA A 214 2.51 27.21 -14.79
C ALA A 214 3.59 28.26 -14.41
N ASP A 215 3.44 28.92 -13.26
CA ASP A 215 4.47 29.82 -12.74
C ASP A 215 5.76 29.07 -12.40
N LEU A 216 5.67 27.87 -11.80
CA LEU A 216 6.85 27.06 -11.47
C LEU A 216 7.58 26.58 -12.73
N GLU A 217 6.84 26.19 -13.77
CA GLU A 217 7.41 25.87 -15.08
C GLU A 217 8.15 27.09 -15.69
N LYS A 218 7.55 28.28 -15.57
CA LYS A 218 8.19 29.54 -16.02
C LYS A 218 9.47 29.85 -15.25
N LEU A 219 9.47 29.71 -13.91
CA LEU A 219 10.68 29.90 -13.10
C LEU A 219 11.79 28.94 -13.53
N HIS A 220 11.46 27.69 -13.84
CA HIS A 220 12.42 26.71 -14.36
C HIS A 220 13.01 27.14 -15.70
N LYS A 221 12.16 27.53 -16.68
CA LYS A 221 12.59 27.95 -18.02
C LYS A 221 13.46 29.20 -18.00
N GLU A 222 13.10 30.18 -17.17
CA GLU A 222 13.81 31.46 -17.03
C GLU A 222 15.01 31.36 -16.10
N ARG A 223 15.17 30.25 -15.35
CA ARG A 223 16.20 30.08 -14.31
C ARG A 223 16.17 31.16 -13.24
N ASN A 224 14.99 31.70 -12.96
CA ASN A 224 14.76 32.76 -11.98
C ASN A 224 14.35 32.17 -10.63
N GLY A 225 14.71 32.89 -9.53
CA GLY A 225 14.22 32.61 -8.19
C GLY A 225 12.98 33.42 -7.86
N ALA A 226 12.07 32.85 -7.04
CA ALA A 226 10.95 33.57 -6.46
C ALA A 226 11.22 33.89 -5.00
N ASN A 227 11.07 35.15 -4.61
CA ASN A 227 11.29 35.58 -3.24
C ASN A 227 10.17 35.09 -2.31
N PHE A 228 10.55 34.63 -1.14
CA PHE A 228 9.61 34.33 -0.07
C PHE A 228 9.11 35.64 0.58
N THR A 229 7.93 35.56 1.18
CA THR A 229 7.32 36.62 1.98
C THR A 229 6.98 36.12 3.38
N LEU A 230 6.89 37.02 4.34
CA LEU A 230 6.34 36.79 5.67
C LEU A 230 5.25 37.82 5.99
N PRO A 231 4.22 37.49 6.76
CA PRO A 231 3.25 38.45 7.27
C PRO A 231 3.97 39.55 8.06
N ALA A 232 3.72 40.80 7.75
CA ALA A 232 4.24 41.91 8.55
C ALA A 232 3.38 42.09 9.82
N SER A 233 4.05 42.39 10.94
CA SER A 233 3.40 42.55 12.26
C SER A 233 2.49 43.79 12.37
N HIS A 234 2.55 44.73 11.44
CA HIS A 234 1.73 45.95 11.41
C HIS A 234 1.31 46.34 9.99
N HIS A 235 0.01 46.62 9.79
CA HIS A 235 -0.61 47.20 8.56
C HIS A 235 -0.74 46.31 7.32
N GLY A 236 -0.85 45.00 7.43
CA GLY A 236 -1.34 44.11 6.32
C GLY A 236 -0.39 44.01 5.08
N HIS A 237 0.82 44.55 5.13
CA HIS A 237 1.80 44.38 4.09
C HIS A 237 2.68 43.16 4.32
N GLU A 238 2.93 42.38 3.27
CA GLU A 238 3.88 41.26 3.34
C GLU A 238 5.32 41.77 3.25
N LYS A 239 6.20 41.28 4.12
CA LYS A 239 7.64 41.56 4.05
C LYS A 239 8.26 40.60 3.03
N VAL A 240 8.81 41.17 1.92
CA VAL A 240 9.59 40.37 0.96
C VAL A 240 10.97 40.09 1.54
N LEU A 241 11.36 38.82 1.50
CA LEU A 241 12.62 38.31 2.01
C LEU A 241 13.69 38.26 0.91
N LYS A 242 14.97 38.15 1.32
CA LYS A 242 16.07 37.89 0.39
C LYS A 242 16.12 36.41 -0.03
N SER A 243 15.55 35.53 0.79
CA SER A 243 15.46 34.11 0.50
C SER A 243 14.61 33.85 -0.73
N GLN A 244 15.08 32.95 -1.57
CA GLN A 244 14.45 32.62 -2.86
C GLN A 244 14.25 31.13 -3.02
N LEU A 245 13.15 30.74 -3.67
CA LEU A 245 12.86 29.41 -4.18
C LEU A 245 13.21 29.34 -5.66
N PHE A 246 13.94 28.33 -6.04
CA PHE A 246 14.27 27.98 -7.43
C PHE A 246 13.65 26.64 -7.80
N VAL A 247 13.38 26.49 -9.09
CA VAL A 247 12.94 25.22 -9.70
C VAL A 247 14.08 24.72 -10.59
N ASP A 248 14.89 23.82 -10.05
CA ASP A 248 16.08 23.31 -10.76
C ASP A 248 15.69 22.30 -11.84
N GLN A 249 14.61 21.52 -11.63
CA GLN A 249 14.03 20.61 -12.61
C GLN A 249 12.51 20.74 -12.63
N PHE A 250 11.94 20.71 -13.84
CA PHE A 250 10.50 20.62 -14.07
C PHE A 250 10.24 19.69 -15.25
N CYS A 251 9.50 18.62 -15.05
CA CYS A 251 9.16 17.64 -16.07
C CYS A 251 7.73 17.16 -15.91
N GLU A 252 6.95 17.22 -17.00
CA GLU A 252 5.65 16.56 -17.05
C GLU A 252 5.87 15.09 -17.40
N LYS A 253 5.33 14.19 -16.57
CA LYS A 253 5.41 12.74 -16.75
C LYS A 253 4.04 12.12 -16.78
N GLN A 254 3.89 11.07 -17.55
CA GLN A 254 2.74 10.21 -17.41
C GLN A 254 2.85 9.46 -16.08
N GLN A 255 1.81 9.53 -15.28
CA GLN A 255 1.71 8.81 -14.01
C GLN A 255 0.89 7.54 -14.22
N TYR A 256 1.45 6.44 -13.80
CA TYR A 256 0.75 5.17 -13.75
C TYR A 256 0.22 4.92 -12.35
N SER A 257 -0.98 4.38 -12.26
CA SER A 257 -1.58 3.94 -11.01
C SER A 257 -1.05 2.56 -10.59
N PHE A 258 -1.31 2.16 -9.36
CA PHE A 258 -1.02 0.81 -8.90
C PHE A 258 -1.74 -0.24 -9.78
N LEU A 259 -3.00 0.02 -10.13
CA LEU A 259 -3.79 -0.88 -10.98
C LEU A 259 -3.25 -1.00 -12.41
N ASP A 260 -2.61 0.04 -12.96
CA ASP A 260 -1.94 -0.05 -14.27
C ASP A 260 -0.82 -1.11 -14.26
N TYR A 261 -0.04 -1.20 -13.17
CA TYR A 261 0.99 -2.21 -13.05
C TYR A 261 0.40 -3.60 -12.83
N ILE A 262 -0.54 -3.76 -11.91
CA ILE A 262 -1.18 -5.05 -11.61
C ILE A 262 -1.86 -5.62 -12.87
N SER A 263 -2.62 -4.81 -13.58
CA SER A 263 -3.29 -5.23 -14.83
C SER A 263 -2.30 -5.57 -15.95
N SER A 264 -1.09 -5.01 -15.92
CA SER A 264 -0.02 -5.31 -16.87
C SER A 264 0.80 -6.56 -16.52
N GLY A 265 0.41 -7.30 -15.46
CA GLY A 265 1.04 -8.56 -15.05
C GLY A 265 2.14 -8.42 -13.99
N PHE A 266 2.17 -7.30 -13.23
CA PHE A 266 2.98 -7.22 -12.02
C PHE A 266 2.29 -7.99 -10.89
N GLU A 267 3.09 -8.69 -10.10
CA GLU A 267 2.63 -9.54 -8.99
C GLU A 267 3.23 -9.11 -7.67
N LEU A 268 2.47 -9.34 -6.59
CA LEU A 268 2.92 -9.14 -5.21
C LEU A 268 3.18 -10.51 -4.58
N THR A 269 4.45 -10.83 -4.33
CA THR A 269 4.85 -12.12 -3.75
C THR A 269 5.00 -12.00 -2.24
N PHE A 270 4.29 -12.86 -1.51
CA PHE A 270 4.19 -12.81 -0.06
C PHE A 270 5.24 -13.68 0.64
N MET A 271 5.89 -13.13 1.65
CA MET A 271 6.85 -13.79 2.53
C MET A 271 6.46 -13.51 3.97
N VAL A 272 6.58 -14.50 4.86
CA VAL A 272 6.25 -14.36 6.29
C VAL A 272 7.42 -14.79 7.13
N ALA A 273 7.71 -14.04 8.20
CA ALA A 273 8.68 -14.38 9.23
C ALA A 273 8.01 -14.31 10.61
N VAL A 274 8.03 -15.43 11.34
CA VAL A 274 7.35 -15.60 12.63
C VAL A 274 8.39 -15.68 13.75
N ASP A 275 8.13 -14.95 14.81
CA ASP A 275 8.97 -14.92 16.02
C ASP A 275 8.80 -16.18 16.86
N PHE A 276 9.89 -16.94 17.07
CA PHE A 276 9.97 -18.12 17.92
C PHE A 276 10.84 -17.88 19.16
N THR A 277 10.84 -16.64 19.69
CA THR A 277 11.56 -16.34 20.92
C THR A 277 10.78 -16.74 22.17
N ALA A 278 11.49 -16.98 23.26
CA ALA A 278 10.93 -17.50 24.51
C ALA A 278 9.96 -16.53 25.21
N SER A 279 10.02 -15.23 24.90
CA SER A 279 9.07 -14.20 25.39
C SER A 279 7.61 -14.54 25.07
N ASN A 280 7.36 -15.25 23.98
CA ASN A 280 6.03 -15.69 23.57
C ASN A 280 5.36 -16.69 24.54
N GLY A 281 6.12 -17.26 25.48
CA GLY A 281 5.62 -18.28 26.41
C GLY A 281 5.53 -19.68 25.78
N ASN A 282 5.28 -20.69 26.62
CA ASN A 282 5.19 -22.08 26.15
C ASN A 282 3.94 -22.29 25.29
N PRO A 283 4.04 -22.73 24.03
CA PRO A 283 2.88 -22.91 23.11
C PRO A 283 1.80 -23.85 23.60
N ARG A 284 2.10 -24.71 24.57
CA ARG A 284 1.13 -25.63 25.19
C ARG A 284 0.25 -24.97 26.24
N ASN A 285 0.62 -23.80 26.73
CA ASN A 285 -0.15 -23.06 27.73
C ASN A 285 -1.08 -22.05 27.08
N PRO A 286 -2.35 -21.96 27.54
CA PRO A 286 -3.32 -21.01 26.99
C PRO A 286 -2.90 -19.54 27.06
N ASP A 287 -1.98 -19.18 27.96
CA ASP A 287 -1.47 -17.82 28.12
C ASP A 287 -0.35 -17.46 27.10
N SER A 288 0.15 -18.46 26.35
CA SER A 288 1.15 -18.23 25.30
C SER A 288 0.54 -17.51 24.10
N LEU A 289 1.29 -16.58 23.51
CA LEU A 289 0.90 -15.92 22.25
C LEU A 289 0.85 -16.92 21.06
N HIS A 290 1.54 -18.06 21.19
CA HIS A 290 1.54 -19.14 20.20
C HIS A 290 0.53 -20.25 20.50
N TYR A 291 -0.28 -20.13 21.55
CA TYR A 291 -1.27 -21.17 21.85
C TYR A 291 -2.26 -21.34 20.70
N ILE A 292 -2.39 -22.58 20.22
CA ILE A 292 -3.39 -22.94 19.22
C ILE A 292 -4.63 -23.45 19.94
N ASP A 293 -5.69 -22.66 19.88
CA ASP A 293 -6.97 -23.00 20.54
C ASP A 293 -7.67 -24.14 19.81
N PRO A 294 -7.95 -25.29 20.49
CA PRO A 294 -8.69 -26.39 19.89
C PRO A 294 -10.12 -26.05 19.46
N SER A 295 -10.67 -24.91 19.94
CA SER A 295 -11.98 -24.44 19.48
C SER A 295 -11.93 -23.74 18.11
N GLY A 296 -10.74 -23.61 17.51
CA GLY A 296 -10.53 -22.97 16.21
C GLY A 296 -10.42 -21.46 16.24
N ARG A 297 -10.35 -20.85 17.42
CA ARG A 297 -10.08 -19.42 17.55
C ARG A 297 -8.61 -19.14 17.27
N TYR A 298 -8.35 -18.19 16.37
CA TYR A 298 -6.99 -17.81 16.00
C TYR A 298 -6.28 -17.05 17.14
N ASN A 299 -5.01 -17.35 17.34
CA ASN A 299 -4.11 -16.52 18.11
C ASN A 299 -3.67 -15.30 17.26
N SER A 300 -2.98 -14.33 17.87
CA SER A 300 -2.57 -13.10 17.19
C SER A 300 -1.65 -13.33 15.98
N TYR A 301 -0.78 -14.34 16.01
CA TYR A 301 0.06 -14.73 14.86
C TYR A 301 -0.77 -15.26 13.71
N GLN A 302 -1.68 -16.20 14.00
CA GLN A 302 -2.59 -16.75 13.01
C GLN A 302 -3.48 -15.66 12.39
N GLN A 303 -3.98 -14.76 13.21
CA GLN A 303 -4.80 -13.65 12.75
C GLN A 303 -4.03 -12.75 11.77
N ALA A 304 -2.80 -12.32 12.12
CA ALA A 304 -1.98 -11.48 11.26
C ALA A 304 -1.65 -12.18 9.92
N ILE A 305 -1.31 -13.49 9.94
CA ILE A 305 -1.04 -14.28 8.73
C ILE A 305 -2.27 -14.33 7.83
N MET A 306 -3.43 -14.65 8.42
CA MET A 306 -4.68 -14.79 7.66
C MET A 306 -5.11 -13.46 7.05
N GLU A 307 -5.23 -12.40 7.86
CA GLU A 307 -5.75 -11.11 7.41
C GLU A 307 -4.91 -10.49 6.30
N VAL A 308 -3.58 -10.49 6.43
CA VAL A 308 -2.67 -9.95 5.40
C VAL A 308 -2.59 -10.88 4.19
N GLY A 309 -2.45 -12.17 4.44
CA GLY A 309 -2.31 -13.17 3.39
C GLY A 309 -3.56 -13.29 2.50
N GLU A 310 -4.76 -13.20 3.08
CA GLU A 310 -6.02 -13.21 2.32
C GLU A 310 -6.10 -12.07 1.30
N VAL A 311 -5.57 -10.90 1.60
CA VAL A 311 -5.53 -9.78 0.64
C VAL A 311 -4.47 -10.03 -0.42
N ILE A 312 -3.23 -10.31 -0.01
CA ILE A 312 -2.08 -10.37 -0.92
C ILE A 312 -2.17 -11.55 -1.89
N GLN A 313 -2.71 -12.71 -1.49
CA GLN A 313 -2.79 -13.90 -2.34
C GLN A 313 -3.51 -13.69 -3.68
N PHE A 314 -4.38 -12.68 -3.79
CA PHE A 314 -5.05 -12.35 -5.06
C PHE A 314 -4.13 -11.65 -6.06
N TYR A 315 -2.98 -11.15 -5.61
CA TYR A 315 -1.99 -10.46 -6.44
C TYR A 315 -0.81 -11.34 -6.84
N ASP A 316 -0.80 -12.62 -6.46
CA ASP A 316 0.18 -13.63 -6.87
C ASP A 316 -0.51 -14.74 -7.67
N SER A 317 0.07 -15.15 -8.80
CA SER A 317 -0.55 -16.14 -9.71
C SER A 317 -0.33 -17.56 -9.25
N ASP A 318 0.88 -17.87 -8.74
CA ASP A 318 1.26 -19.22 -8.35
C ASP A 318 0.95 -19.52 -6.88
N ARG A 319 0.68 -18.50 -6.08
CA ARG A 319 0.40 -18.57 -4.64
C ARG A 319 1.43 -19.39 -3.86
N ARG A 320 2.70 -19.36 -4.32
CA ARG A 320 3.83 -20.01 -3.67
C ARG A 320 4.50 -19.02 -2.74
N PHE A 321 4.25 -19.17 -1.45
CA PHE A 321 4.68 -18.22 -0.42
C PHE A 321 5.82 -18.75 0.40
N THR A 322 6.74 -17.85 0.75
CA THR A 322 7.87 -18.17 1.61
C THR A 322 7.49 -17.98 3.08
N ALA A 323 7.81 -18.98 3.92
CA ALA A 323 7.51 -18.91 5.34
C ALA A 323 8.71 -19.32 6.19
N TRP A 324 9.16 -18.39 7.03
CA TRP A 324 10.30 -18.54 7.95
C TRP A 324 9.91 -18.35 9.41
N GLY A 325 10.70 -18.95 10.30
CA GLY A 325 10.75 -18.61 11.71
C GLY A 325 12.11 -18.05 12.08
N PHE A 326 12.17 -17.28 13.16
CA PHE A 326 13.41 -16.76 13.72
C PHE A 326 13.41 -16.86 15.26
N GLY A 327 14.62 -16.90 15.87
CA GLY A 327 14.78 -16.99 17.31
C GLY A 327 14.44 -18.36 17.91
N GLY A 328 14.28 -19.38 17.09
CA GLY A 328 13.92 -20.75 17.50
C GLY A 328 15.12 -21.70 17.49
N ARG A 329 15.08 -22.70 18.38
CA ARG A 329 16.02 -23.81 18.39
C ARG A 329 15.48 -24.95 17.55
N THR A 330 16.13 -25.21 16.44
CA THR A 330 15.76 -26.24 15.47
C THR A 330 16.19 -27.65 15.93
N TYR A 331 15.80 -28.68 15.18
CA TYR A 331 16.04 -30.08 15.51
C TYR A 331 17.52 -30.46 15.67
N ASP A 332 18.43 -29.72 15.05
CA ASP A 332 19.88 -29.89 15.18
C ASP A 332 20.45 -29.32 16.49
N GLY A 333 19.60 -28.71 17.32
CA GLY A 333 19.96 -28.14 18.60
C GLY A 333 20.53 -26.72 18.52
N THR A 334 20.67 -26.14 17.32
CA THR A 334 21.15 -24.76 17.13
C THR A 334 20.01 -23.75 17.18
N VAL A 335 20.28 -22.54 17.63
CA VAL A 335 19.34 -21.43 17.49
C VAL A 335 19.50 -20.82 16.12
N SER A 336 18.38 -20.77 15.39
CA SER A 336 18.35 -20.18 14.06
C SER A 336 17.49 -18.91 14.03
N HIS A 337 17.96 -17.90 13.30
CA HIS A 337 17.25 -16.65 13.09
C HIS A 337 16.70 -16.50 11.66
N CYS A 338 16.72 -17.60 10.89
CA CYS A 338 16.01 -17.74 9.62
C CYS A 338 15.92 -19.24 9.26
N PHE A 339 14.87 -19.92 9.68
CA PHE A 339 14.62 -21.34 9.37
C PHE A 339 13.30 -21.50 8.66
N ASN A 340 13.17 -22.53 7.80
CA ASN A 340 11.95 -22.80 7.06
C ASN A 340 10.85 -23.35 7.98
N LEU A 341 9.68 -22.69 8.03
CA LEU A 341 8.56 -23.11 8.89
C LEU A 341 8.04 -24.51 8.53
N ASN A 342 8.11 -24.90 7.27
CA ASN A 342 7.69 -26.23 6.82
C ASN A 342 8.68 -27.36 7.21
N GLY A 343 9.79 -27.01 7.86
CA GLY A 343 10.82 -27.98 8.27
C GLY A 343 11.63 -28.60 7.12
N SER A 344 11.40 -28.19 5.88
CA SER A 344 12.16 -28.70 4.72
C SER A 344 13.53 -28.03 4.65
N PRO A 345 14.62 -28.79 4.44
CA PRO A 345 15.95 -28.22 4.22
C PRO A 345 16.10 -27.57 2.85
N ASP A 346 15.37 -28.05 1.84
CA ASP A 346 15.57 -27.71 0.43
C ASP A 346 14.50 -26.79 -0.15
N GLY A 347 13.37 -26.57 0.55
CA GLY A 347 12.26 -25.76 0.05
C GLY A 347 11.62 -24.92 1.15
N TYR A 348 11.62 -23.61 0.93
CA TYR A 348 11.04 -22.63 1.87
C TYR A 348 9.62 -22.18 1.49
N GLU A 349 9.10 -22.67 0.36
CA GLU A 349 7.79 -22.27 -0.15
C GLU A 349 6.69 -23.22 0.33
N VAL A 350 5.53 -22.65 0.55
CA VAL A 350 4.27 -23.33 0.89
C VAL A 350 3.16 -22.83 -0.02
N GLU A 351 2.09 -23.61 -0.18
CA GLU A 351 0.97 -23.28 -1.06
C GLU A 351 -0.12 -22.53 -0.31
N GLY A 352 -0.40 -21.30 -0.73
CA GLY A 352 -1.47 -20.47 -0.19
C GLY A 352 -1.25 -20.05 1.27
N VAL A 353 -2.21 -19.32 1.79
CA VAL A 353 -2.21 -18.87 3.19
C VAL A 353 -2.40 -20.04 4.13
N GLU A 354 -3.22 -21.03 3.77
CA GLU A 354 -3.43 -22.26 4.52
C GLU A 354 -2.13 -23.07 4.66
N GLY A 355 -1.28 -23.06 3.63
CA GLY A 355 0.05 -23.68 3.69
C GLY A 355 0.96 -22.99 4.71
N ILE A 356 0.92 -21.66 4.80
CA ILE A 356 1.65 -20.92 5.84
C ILE A 356 1.13 -21.30 7.24
N MET A 357 -0.19 -21.33 7.40
CA MET A 357 -0.84 -21.68 8.67
C MET A 357 -0.50 -23.10 9.13
N ALA A 358 -0.50 -24.05 8.21
CA ALA A 358 -0.12 -25.44 8.49
C ALA A 358 1.37 -25.57 8.86
N ALA A 359 2.26 -24.88 8.14
CA ALA A 359 3.69 -24.85 8.42
C ALA A 359 3.98 -24.21 9.79
N TYR A 360 3.31 -23.11 10.12
CA TYR A 360 3.40 -22.45 11.44
C TYR A 360 2.97 -23.41 12.57
N ALA A 361 1.80 -24.04 12.45
CA ALA A 361 1.32 -24.99 13.45
C ALA A 361 2.28 -26.18 13.60
N GLY A 362 2.81 -26.70 12.50
CA GLY A 362 3.81 -27.79 12.50
C GLY A 362 5.12 -27.38 13.16
N ALA A 363 5.60 -26.18 12.91
CA ALA A 363 6.84 -25.64 13.50
C ALA A 363 6.75 -25.54 15.03
N LEU A 364 5.59 -25.18 15.60
CA LEU A 364 5.39 -25.12 17.06
C LEU A 364 5.56 -26.45 17.78
N HIS A 365 5.48 -27.59 17.05
CA HIS A 365 5.74 -28.92 17.60
C HIS A 365 7.22 -29.33 17.51
N ASN A 366 7.94 -28.78 16.51
CA ASN A 366 9.27 -29.26 16.15
C ASN A 366 10.41 -28.30 16.53
N VAL A 367 10.09 -27.04 16.81
CA VAL A 367 11.04 -25.99 17.16
C VAL A 367 10.79 -25.53 18.58
N SER A 368 11.84 -25.45 19.39
CA SER A 368 11.76 -24.92 20.75
C SER A 368 11.99 -23.40 20.73
N LEU A 369 11.16 -22.67 21.45
CA LEU A 369 11.33 -21.22 21.58
C LEU A 369 12.65 -20.90 22.27
N ALA A 370 13.39 -19.88 21.76
CA ALA A 370 14.71 -19.52 22.26
C ALA A 370 14.92 -17.99 22.26
N GLY A 371 15.71 -17.44 21.39
CA GLY A 371 16.07 -16.02 21.27
C GLY A 371 17.56 -15.86 20.99
N PRO A 372 18.05 -14.63 20.82
CA PRO A 372 17.34 -13.34 20.92
C PRO A 372 16.45 -13.02 19.71
N THR A 373 15.73 -11.87 19.77
CA THR A 373 14.92 -11.34 18.64
C THR A 373 15.82 -10.59 17.68
N LEU A 374 16.11 -11.18 16.51
CA LEU A 374 16.98 -10.61 15.48
C LEU A 374 16.23 -10.58 14.13
N PHE A 375 16.16 -9.41 13.50
CA PHE A 375 15.50 -9.25 12.19
C PHE A 375 16.49 -9.24 11.02
N GLY A 376 17.75 -8.88 11.25
CA GLY A 376 18.75 -8.70 10.20
C GLY A 376 18.84 -9.91 9.26
N GLN A 377 18.78 -11.14 9.78
CA GLN A 377 18.88 -12.36 8.95
C GLN A 377 17.67 -12.57 8.04
N VAL A 378 16.44 -12.45 8.55
CA VAL A 378 15.23 -12.63 7.70
C VAL A 378 15.09 -11.51 6.68
N ILE A 379 15.43 -10.26 7.04
CA ILE A 379 15.43 -9.13 6.10
C ILE A 379 16.47 -9.35 5.00
N ASN A 380 17.70 -9.74 5.34
CA ASN A 380 18.73 -10.04 4.36
C ASN A 380 18.34 -11.20 3.44
N ARG A 381 17.65 -12.23 3.95
CA ARG A 381 17.16 -13.34 3.14
C ARG A 381 16.06 -12.89 2.17
N ALA A 382 15.10 -12.10 2.63
CA ALA A 382 14.07 -11.51 1.78
C ALA A 382 14.68 -10.59 0.71
N ALA A 383 15.63 -9.74 1.08
CA ALA A 383 16.37 -8.88 0.18
C ALA A 383 17.14 -9.68 -0.89
N GLN A 384 17.75 -10.82 -0.52
CA GLN A 384 18.40 -11.72 -1.47
C GLN A 384 17.43 -12.27 -2.51
N ILE A 385 16.25 -12.74 -2.09
CA ILE A 385 15.21 -13.26 -2.99
C ILE A 385 14.70 -12.15 -3.92
N ALA A 386 14.39 -10.96 -3.38
CA ALA A 386 13.96 -9.82 -4.16
C ALA A 386 15.02 -9.37 -5.17
N GLY A 387 16.29 -9.36 -4.78
CA GLY A 387 17.42 -9.05 -5.67
C GLY A 387 17.62 -10.11 -6.77
N GLN A 388 17.52 -11.38 -6.44
CA GLN A 388 17.61 -12.47 -7.42
C GLN A 388 16.47 -12.43 -8.43
N SER A 389 15.24 -12.10 -8.00
CA SER A 389 14.09 -12.02 -8.91
C SER A 389 14.30 -11.00 -10.03
N LEU A 390 15.06 -9.94 -9.80
CA LEU A 390 15.38 -8.92 -10.82
C LEU A 390 16.12 -9.48 -12.04
N SER A 391 16.82 -10.61 -11.91
CA SER A 391 17.58 -11.20 -13.02
C SER A 391 16.72 -12.02 -13.99
N TYR A 392 15.56 -12.51 -13.55
CA TYR A 392 14.71 -13.40 -14.37
C TYR A 392 13.21 -13.00 -14.40
N ASN A 393 12.74 -12.21 -13.45
CA ASN A 393 11.34 -11.73 -13.45
C ASN A 393 11.23 -10.32 -12.85
N HIS A 394 11.31 -9.29 -13.68
CA HIS A 394 11.19 -7.89 -13.26
C HIS A 394 9.79 -7.48 -12.83
N CYS A 395 8.80 -8.37 -12.89
CA CYS A 395 7.41 -8.06 -12.57
C CYS A 395 6.98 -8.54 -11.19
N LYS A 396 7.89 -9.07 -10.36
CA LYS A 396 7.59 -9.43 -8.98
C LYS A 396 8.04 -8.34 -8.01
N TYR A 397 7.11 -7.94 -7.13
CA TYR A 397 7.37 -7.08 -5.98
C TYR A 397 7.12 -7.89 -4.71
N HIS A 398 8.05 -7.88 -3.80
CA HIS A 398 8.05 -8.75 -2.62
C HIS A 398 7.50 -8.01 -1.39
N ILE A 399 6.76 -8.73 -0.55
CA ILE A 399 6.23 -8.22 0.70
C ILE A 399 6.65 -9.18 1.80
N LEU A 400 7.45 -8.72 2.75
CA LEU A 400 7.83 -9.47 3.93
C LEU A 400 6.98 -9.03 5.13
N LEU A 401 6.16 -9.93 5.66
CA LEU A 401 5.46 -9.74 6.93
C LEU A 401 6.30 -10.33 8.06
N ILE A 402 6.73 -9.51 9.01
CA ILE A 402 7.39 -9.92 10.26
C ILE A 402 6.37 -9.81 11.39
N ILE A 403 6.14 -10.89 12.14
CA ILE A 403 5.24 -10.91 13.29
C ILE A 403 6.07 -11.24 14.53
N THR A 404 6.04 -10.36 15.53
CA THR A 404 6.91 -10.45 16.72
C THR A 404 6.22 -9.94 17.97
N ASP A 405 6.57 -10.53 19.13
CA ASP A 405 6.16 -10.05 20.46
C ASP A 405 7.29 -9.31 21.19
N GLY A 406 8.50 -9.27 20.61
CA GLY A 406 9.72 -8.91 21.30
C GLY A 406 10.30 -7.56 20.93
N VAL A 407 11.17 -7.09 21.83
CA VAL A 407 12.03 -5.94 21.59
C VAL A 407 13.20 -6.36 20.72
N LEU A 408 13.45 -5.60 19.66
CA LEU A 408 14.55 -5.82 18.73
C LEU A 408 15.91 -5.70 19.44
N THR A 409 16.79 -6.70 19.27
CA THR A 409 18.12 -6.73 19.91
C THR A 409 19.28 -6.47 18.94
N ASP A 410 19.05 -6.57 17.62
CA ASP A 410 20.03 -6.27 16.57
C ASP A 410 19.71 -4.97 15.81
N GLN A 411 19.38 -3.90 16.50
CA GLN A 411 18.89 -2.66 15.90
C GLN A 411 19.80 -2.14 14.78
N GLN A 412 21.12 -2.09 14.98
CA GLN A 412 22.06 -1.58 13.98
C GLN A 412 22.14 -2.49 12.75
N GLU A 413 22.19 -3.82 12.96
CA GLU A 413 22.21 -4.78 11.84
C GLU A 413 20.90 -4.73 11.05
N THR A 414 19.77 -4.60 11.75
CA THR A 414 18.45 -4.42 11.14
C THR A 414 18.39 -3.13 10.31
N MET A 415 18.86 -1.99 10.84
CA MET A 415 18.93 -0.74 10.10
C MET A 415 19.80 -0.86 8.84
N ASP A 416 20.97 -1.50 8.97
CA ASP A 416 21.89 -1.74 7.84
C ASP A 416 21.22 -2.62 6.77
N ALA A 417 20.45 -3.64 7.19
CA ALA A 417 19.70 -4.51 6.28
C ALA A 417 18.57 -3.74 5.56
N LEU A 418 17.81 -2.91 6.29
CA LEU A 418 16.73 -2.08 5.74
C LEU A 418 17.26 -1.06 4.72
N VAL A 419 18.36 -0.37 5.03
CA VAL A 419 18.99 0.58 4.12
C VAL A 419 19.45 -0.11 2.83
N ARG A 420 20.03 -1.32 2.92
CA ARG A 420 20.38 -2.11 1.73
C ARG A 420 19.15 -2.53 0.95
N ALA A 421 18.10 -2.99 1.63
CA ALA A 421 16.86 -3.46 1.02
C ALA A 421 16.05 -2.33 0.37
N SER A 422 16.24 -1.07 0.75
CA SER A 422 15.50 0.08 0.22
C SER A 422 15.65 0.29 -1.28
N ASP A 423 16.68 -0.30 -1.91
CA ASP A 423 16.90 -0.28 -3.36
C ASP A 423 16.18 -1.41 -4.13
N LEU A 424 15.58 -2.36 -3.42
CA LEU A 424 15.01 -3.58 -4.00
C LEU A 424 13.48 -3.51 -4.11
N PRO A 425 12.84 -4.33 -4.96
CA PRO A 425 11.39 -4.43 -5.05
C PRO A 425 10.81 -5.16 -3.83
N LEU A 426 10.92 -4.54 -2.67
CA LEU A 426 10.58 -5.12 -1.37
C LEU A 426 9.95 -4.08 -0.45
N SER A 427 8.83 -4.45 0.19
CA SER A 427 8.27 -3.77 1.36
C SER A 427 8.25 -4.71 2.55
N ILE A 428 8.37 -4.15 3.74
CA ILE A 428 8.45 -4.88 5.00
C ILE A 428 7.34 -4.39 5.93
N LEU A 429 6.43 -5.29 6.27
CA LEU A 429 5.32 -5.05 7.17
C LEU A 429 5.66 -5.70 8.52
N ILE A 430 5.61 -4.96 9.60
CA ILE A 430 5.92 -5.46 10.95
C ILE A 430 4.67 -5.37 11.81
N VAL A 431 4.26 -6.50 12.38
CA VAL A 431 3.14 -6.58 13.33
C VAL A 431 3.68 -6.88 14.73
N GLY A 432 3.47 -5.95 15.65
CA GLY A 432 3.73 -6.14 17.07
C GLY A 432 2.56 -6.84 17.76
N VAL A 433 2.76 -8.07 18.25
CA VAL A 433 1.77 -8.82 19.03
C VAL A 433 2.10 -8.79 20.52
N GLY A 434 1.10 -8.95 21.40
CA GLY A 434 1.31 -8.90 22.84
C GLY A 434 1.49 -7.49 23.41
N GLY A 435 2.24 -7.38 24.52
CA GLY A 435 2.30 -6.16 25.33
C GLY A 435 3.69 -5.53 25.48
N ALA A 436 4.65 -5.89 24.64
CA ALA A 436 6.02 -5.34 24.72
C ALA A 436 6.08 -3.83 24.40
N ASP A 437 7.23 -3.23 24.70
CA ASP A 437 7.55 -1.87 24.25
C ASP A 437 8.10 -1.90 22.84
N PHE A 438 7.35 -1.33 21.91
CA PHE A 438 7.67 -1.32 20.48
C PHE A 438 8.30 0.00 19.99
N THR A 439 8.67 0.92 20.88
CA THR A 439 9.25 2.23 20.51
C THR A 439 10.43 2.12 19.54
N GLN A 440 11.26 1.06 19.66
CA GLN A 440 12.36 0.84 18.72
C GLN A 440 11.88 0.44 17.31
N MET A 441 10.73 -0.23 17.20
CA MET A 441 10.16 -0.62 15.91
C MET A 441 9.43 0.55 15.24
N GLU A 442 8.80 1.42 16.04
CA GLU A 442 8.24 2.68 15.56
C GLU A 442 9.31 3.58 14.92
N ASN A 443 10.55 3.53 15.44
CA ASN A 443 11.69 4.25 14.85
C ASN A 443 12.20 3.65 13.53
N LEU A 444 11.84 2.41 13.19
CA LEU A 444 12.16 1.82 11.87
C LEU A 444 11.18 2.25 10.78
N ASP A 445 9.99 2.69 11.19
CA ASP A 445 8.97 3.27 10.34
C ASP A 445 9.28 4.77 10.17
N ALA A 446 9.59 5.17 8.93
CA ALA A 446 10.10 6.51 8.64
C ALA A 446 9.00 7.56 8.43
N ASP A 447 7.82 7.39 9.01
CA ASP A 447 6.60 8.21 8.87
C ASP A 447 6.80 9.72 9.08
N HIS A 448 7.83 10.12 9.84
CA HIS A 448 8.11 11.51 10.15
C HIS A 448 9.06 12.20 9.16
N GLY A 449 9.37 11.56 8.02
CA GLY A 449 10.25 12.14 7.00
C GLY A 449 11.74 12.04 7.31
N ILE A 450 12.12 11.32 8.39
CA ILE A 450 13.50 11.01 8.74
C ILE A 450 13.85 9.68 8.08
N ARG A 451 14.83 9.69 7.16
CA ARG A 451 15.27 8.46 6.50
C ARG A 451 16.23 7.68 7.36
N LEU A 452 16.10 6.34 7.33
CA LEU A 452 17.03 5.46 8.02
C LEU A 452 18.45 5.62 7.46
N GLU A 453 19.43 5.66 8.36
CA GLU A 453 20.86 5.74 8.04
C GLU A 453 21.59 4.51 8.57
N SER A 454 22.41 3.89 7.73
CA SER A 454 23.22 2.73 8.09
C SER A 454 24.43 3.11 8.92
N SER A 455 25.08 2.11 9.53
CA SER A 455 26.35 2.25 10.24
C SER A 455 27.49 2.84 9.39
N THR A 456 27.37 2.76 8.07
CA THR A 456 28.32 3.31 7.09
C THR A 456 27.98 4.72 6.60
N GLY A 457 26.93 5.36 7.13
CA GLY A 457 26.48 6.68 6.71
C GLY A 457 25.66 6.68 5.42
N ARG A 458 25.27 5.50 4.90
CA ARG A 458 24.36 5.41 3.75
C ARG A 458 22.92 5.59 4.21
N VAL A 459 22.18 6.44 3.50
CA VAL A 459 20.77 6.72 3.77
C VAL A 459 19.87 5.85 2.88
N ALA A 460 18.75 5.39 3.42
CA ALA A 460 17.74 4.65 2.68
C ALA A 460 17.23 5.45 1.48
N THR A 461 17.08 4.83 0.32
CA THR A 461 16.62 5.48 -0.92
C THR A 461 15.13 5.76 -0.91
N ARG A 462 14.36 4.95 -0.21
CA ARG A 462 12.92 5.09 0.03
C ARG A 462 12.54 4.46 1.35
N ASP A 463 11.39 4.81 1.86
CA ASP A 463 10.75 4.08 2.93
C ASP A 463 10.21 2.74 2.41
N ILE A 464 10.44 1.67 3.18
CA ILE A 464 10.01 0.30 2.86
C ILE A 464 9.37 -0.41 4.06
N VAL A 465 9.26 0.25 5.21
CA VAL A 465 8.76 -0.34 6.44
C VAL A 465 7.40 0.25 6.79
N GLN A 466 6.50 -0.58 7.27
CA GLN A 466 5.27 -0.20 7.96
C GLN A 466 5.19 -1.00 9.25
N PHE A 467 5.06 -0.33 10.38
CA PHE A 467 4.91 -0.96 11.69
C PHE A 467 3.52 -0.73 12.27
N VAL A 468 2.87 -1.79 12.75
CA VAL A 468 1.54 -1.71 13.41
C VAL A 468 1.52 -2.56 14.68
N PRO A 469 1.33 -1.95 15.86
CA PRO A 469 1.08 -2.69 17.08
C PRO A 469 -0.39 -3.14 17.13
N MET A 470 -0.63 -4.45 17.09
CA MET A 470 -1.97 -5.05 17.02
C MET A 470 -2.91 -4.58 18.15
N ARG A 471 -2.37 -4.31 19.35
CA ARG A 471 -3.15 -3.83 20.51
C ARG A 471 -3.78 -2.44 20.32
N GLU A 472 -3.16 -1.58 19.53
CA GLU A 472 -3.62 -0.19 19.34
C GLU A 472 -4.74 -0.11 18.33
N VAL A 473 -4.67 -0.94 17.30
CA VAL A 473 -5.70 -1.01 16.26
C VAL A 473 -6.99 -1.60 16.80
N ASN A 474 -6.93 -2.61 17.68
CA ASN A 474 -8.11 -3.20 18.34
C ASN A 474 -8.91 -2.19 19.20
N ARG A 475 -8.39 -0.99 19.44
CA ARG A 475 -9.06 0.12 20.13
C ARG A 475 -9.68 1.14 19.17
N GLY A 476 -9.37 1.07 17.88
CA GLY A 476 -9.83 2.00 16.83
C GLY A 476 -10.87 1.39 15.90
N SER A 477 -11.27 2.15 14.89
CA SER A 477 -12.21 1.74 13.84
C SER A 477 -11.53 1.13 12.60
N ILE A 478 -10.19 1.12 12.56
CA ILE A 478 -9.38 0.63 11.43
C ILE A 478 -8.88 -0.79 11.76
N SER A 479 -8.90 -1.71 10.81
CA SER A 479 -8.35 -3.07 11.02
C SER A 479 -6.81 -3.06 10.94
N VAL A 480 -6.17 -4.09 11.53
CA VAL A 480 -4.70 -4.28 11.45
C VAL A 480 -4.24 -4.35 10.00
N VAL A 481 -4.97 -5.08 9.18
CA VAL A 481 -4.65 -5.23 7.75
C VAL A 481 -4.77 -3.91 6.99
N GLN A 482 -5.77 -3.09 7.29
CA GLN A 482 -5.90 -1.75 6.71
C GLN A 482 -4.69 -0.88 7.03
N ALA A 483 -4.33 -0.77 8.32
CA ALA A 483 -3.19 0.04 8.75
C ALA A 483 -1.87 -0.44 8.14
N LEU A 484 -1.65 -1.76 8.01
CA LEU A 484 -0.45 -2.34 7.40
C LEU A 484 -0.37 -2.14 5.89
N LEU A 485 -1.50 -2.21 5.19
CA LEU A 485 -1.50 -2.23 3.73
C LEU A 485 -1.75 -0.85 3.10
N GLU A 486 -2.12 0.16 3.89
CA GLU A 486 -2.45 1.50 3.40
C GLU A 486 -1.31 2.13 2.59
N GLU A 487 -0.08 1.98 3.03
CA GLU A 487 1.09 2.56 2.38
C GLU A 487 1.68 1.72 1.25
N LEU A 488 1.38 0.43 1.21
CA LEU A 488 2.01 -0.50 0.28
C LEU A 488 1.90 -0.09 -1.20
N PRO A 489 0.73 0.37 -1.71
CA PRO A 489 0.65 0.89 -3.08
C PRO A 489 1.55 2.09 -3.33
N GLY A 490 1.71 2.98 -2.34
CA GLY A 490 2.59 4.15 -2.38
C GLY A 490 4.08 3.75 -2.44
N GLN A 491 4.49 2.82 -1.59
CA GLN A 491 5.86 2.28 -1.56
C GLN A 491 6.20 1.56 -2.88
N PHE A 492 5.27 0.75 -3.41
CA PHE A 492 5.38 0.09 -4.71
C PHE A 492 5.57 1.12 -5.84
N LEU A 493 4.70 2.12 -5.93
CA LEU A 493 4.76 3.15 -6.97
C LEU A 493 6.04 4.00 -6.86
N THR A 494 6.53 4.24 -5.67
CA THR A 494 7.79 4.95 -5.45
C THR A 494 8.96 4.15 -6.01
N TYR A 495 9.00 2.83 -5.77
CA TYR A 495 10.00 1.95 -6.37
C TYR A 495 9.94 1.98 -7.92
N MET A 496 8.74 1.82 -8.50
CA MET A 496 8.58 1.80 -9.96
C MET A 496 9.02 3.12 -10.59
N ARG A 497 8.69 4.25 -9.98
CA ARG A 497 9.08 5.60 -10.46
C ARG A 497 10.57 5.85 -10.35
N THR A 498 11.20 5.52 -9.24
CA THR A 498 12.65 5.75 -9.05
C THR A 498 13.51 4.91 -9.98
N ARG A 499 12.99 3.77 -10.47
CA ARG A 499 13.66 2.88 -11.42
C ARG A 499 13.21 3.08 -12.87
N ASP A 500 12.34 4.05 -13.16
CA ASP A 500 11.71 4.29 -14.48
C ASP A 500 11.08 3.02 -15.09
N ILE A 501 10.55 2.15 -14.23
CA ILE A 501 9.83 0.95 -14.66
C ILE A 501 8.42 1.37 -15.05
N LYS A 502 7.97 0.97 -16.24
CA LYS A 502 6.63 1.26 -16.77
C LYS A 502 5.78 -0.01 -16.83
N PRO A 503 4.44 0.11 -16.69
CA PRO A 503 3.55 -1.01 -16.99
C PRO A 503 3.79 -1.54 -18.39
N ARG A 504 3.65 -2.85 -18.57
CA ARG A 504 3.75 -3.46 -19.90
C ARG A 504 2.59 -2.99 -20.77
N THR A 505 2.87 -2.50 -21.96
CA THR A 505 1.82 -2.21 -22.93
C THR A 505 1.27 -3.55 -23.43
N HIS A 506 0.00 -3.84 -23.14
CA HIS A 506 -0.68 -4.91 -23.83
C HIS A 506 -0.82 -4.48 -25.30
N THR A 507 -0.01 -5.00 -26.19
CA THR A 507 -0.38 -5.09 -27.61
C THR A 507 -1.53 -6.09 -27.65
N PRO A 508 -2.75 -5.71 -28.06
CA PRO A 508 -3.81 -6.68 -28.27
C PRO A 508 -3.33 -7.69 -29.35
N PRO A 509 -3.64 -8.99 -29.17
CA PRO A 509 -3.31 -10.01 -30.15
C PRO A 509 -3.95 -9.76 -31.50
#